data_08fe616f830ad6ba82917d7d8f385531
#
_entry.id   08fe616f830ad6ba82917d7d8f385531
#
_cell.length_a   1.000
_cell.length_b   1.000
_cell.length_c   1.000
_cell.angle_alpha   90.00
_cell.angle_beta   90.00
_cell.angle_gamma   90.00
#
_symmetry.space_group_name_H-M   'P 1'
#
loop_
_entity.id
_entity.type
_entity.pdbx_description
1 polymer ?
#
loop_
_entity_poly.entity_id
_entity_poly.type
_entity_poly.pdbx_seq_one_letter_code
_entity_poly.pdbx_strand_id
1 'polypeptide(L)' 'MRPPMIGNWQVRVEAVRPFTIHGDEYYELQVTRIDTPDEAAGLVLRVPEHATAGEPVAGQRLEITFLMGQVTAARIMQ' A
#
# COMPACT_ATOMS: atom_id res chain seq x y z
N MET A 1 -4.84 3.83 -12.40
CA MET A 1 -3.74 2.89 -12.70
C MET A 1 -3.95 1.58 -11.97
N ARG A 2 -3.62 0.49 -12.59
CA ARG A 2 -3.75 -0.82 -11.96
C ARG A 2 -2.45 -1.23 -11.28
N PRO A 3 -2.51 -1.99 -10.17
CA PRO A 3 -1.31 -2.59 -9.60
C PRO A 3 -0.62 -3.51 -10.61
N PRO A 4 0.70 -3.60 -10.58
CA PRO A 4 1.41 -4.52 -11.46
C PRO A 4 1.13 -5.97 -11.07
N MET A 5 1.30 -6.88 -12.00
CA MET A 5 1.19 -8.32 -11.71
C MET A 5 2.30 -8.74 -10.74
N ILE A 6 3.51 -8.28 -10.99
CA ILE A 6 4.68 -8.51 -10.13
C ILE A 6 5.46 -7.21 -10.10
N GLY A 7 5.89 -6.80 -8.94
CA GLY A 7 6.74 -5.62 -8.83
C GLY A 7 6.68 -4.98 -7.46
N ASN A 8 7.42 -3.90 -7.33
CA ASN A 8 7.48 -3.11 -6.11
C ASN A 8 7.22 -1.66 -6.44
N TRP A 9 6.43 -1.01 -5.60
CA TRP A 9 6.21 0.44 -5.66
C TRP A 9 6.71 1.07 -4.38
N GLN A 10 7.32 2.24 -4.51
CA GLN A 10 7.61 3.08 -3.34
C GLN A 10 6.52 4.15 -3.28
N VAL A 11 5.87 4.25 -2.12
CA VAL A 11 4.73 5.15 -1.94
C VAL A 11 4.84 5.90 -0.64
N ARG A 12 4.17 7.06 -0.58
CA ARG A 12 3.93 7.77 0.66
C ARG A 12 2.47 7.59 1.05
N VAL A 13 2.23 7.25 2.30
CA VAL A 13 0.87 7.08 2.82
C VAL A 13 0.26 8.45 3.07
N GLU A 14 -0.90 8.71 2.46
CA GLU A 14 -1.64 9.96 2.68
C GLU A 14 -2.75 9.77 3.70
N ALA A 15 -3.41 8.61 3.71
CA ALA A 15 -4.46 8.31 4.68
C ALA A 15 -4.57 6.80 4.87
N VAL A 16 -5.05 6.40 6.03
CA VAL A 16 -5.21 4.98 6.42
C VAL A 16 -6.61 4.79 6.94
N ARG A 17 -7.26 3.75 6.49
CA ARG A 17 -8.56 3.34 7.02
C ARG A 17 -8.58 1.83 7.22
N PRO A 18 -8.68 1.35 8.47
CA PRO A 18 -8.82 -0.08 8.72
C PRO A 18 -10.24 -0.53 8.34
N PHE A 19 -10.36 -1.76 7.86
CA PHE A 19 -11.66 -2.35 7.60
C PHE A 19 -11.56 -3.86 7.61
N THR A 20 -12.73 -4.52 7.70
CA THR A 20 -12.82 -5.97 7.80
C THR A 20 -13.68 -6.49 6.65
N ILE A 21 -13.20 -7.55 5.98
CA ILE A 21 -13.97 -8.26 4.97
C ILE A 21 -13.99 -9.72 5.38
N HIS A 22 -15.19 -10.27 5.59
CA HIS A 22 -15.38 -11.69 5.96
C HIS A 22 -14.51 -12.12 7.12
N GLY A 23 -14.33 -11.24 8.11
CA GLY A 23 -13.52 -11.54 9.28
C GLY A 23 -12.03 -11.29 9.12
N ASP A 24 -11.56 -10.97 7.91
CA ASP A 24 -10.15 -10.66 7.67
C ASP A 24 -9.91 -9.17 7.80
N GLU A 25 -8.84 -8.80 8.45
CA GLU A 25 -8.47 -7.41 8.68
C GLU A 25 -7.62 -6.87 7.55
N TYR A 26 -7.96 -5.67 7.07
CA TYR A 26 -7.25 -4.97 6.00
C TYR A 26 -7.05 -3.51 6.37
N TYR A 27 -6.08 -2.90 5.70
CA TYR A 27 -5.95 -1.44 5.68
C TYR A 27 -6.20 -0.95 4.27
N GLU A 28 -7.07 0.06 4.14
CA GLU A 28 -7.21 0.79 2.89
C GLU A 28 -6.30 2.01 2.97
N LEU A 29 -5.31 2.06 2.09
CA LEU A 29 -4.32 3.12 2.08
C LEU A 29 -4.55 4.02 0.89
N GLN A 30 -4.64 5.32 1.15
CA GLN A 30 -4.51 6.30 0.08
C GLN A 30 -3.03 6.66 0.00
N VAL A 31 -2.44 6.48 -1.16
CA VAL A 31 -1.00 6.62 -1.33
C VAL A 31 -0.67 7.45 -2.56
N THR A 32 0.53 8.02 -2.55
CA THR A 32 1.12 8.69 -3.71
C THR A 32 2.40 7.95 -4.05
N ARG A 33 2.57 7.59 -5.32
CA ARG A 33 3.83 6.99 -5.75
C ARG A 33 4.93 8.03 -5.69
N ILE A 34 6.08 7.63 -5.16
CA ILE A 34 7.23 8.50 -5.05
C ILE A 34 8.41 8.04 -5.91
N ASP A 35 8.28 6.86 -6.52
CA ASP A 35 9.30 6.31 -7.41
C ASP A 35 9.04 6.67 -8.88
N THR A 36 7.90 7.29 -9.17
CA THR A 36 7.53 7.69 -10.53
C THR A 36 6.80 9.02 -10.44
N PRO A 37 7.51 10.15 -10.50
CA PRO A 37 6.90 11.47 -10.25
C PRO A 37 5.72 11.80 -11.17
N ASP A 38 5.74 11.29 -12.38
CA ASP A 38 4.68 11.60 -13.36
C ASP A 38 3.37 10.91 -13.05
N GLU A 39 3.35 9.99 -12.10
CA GLU A 39 2.16 9.23 -11.76
C GLU A 39 1.74 9.47 -10.32
N ALA A 40 1.92 10.69 -9.85
CA ALA A 40 1.70 11.05 -8.46
C ALA A 40 0.23 11.14 -8.07
N ALA A 41 -0.69 10.85 -8.93
CA ALA A 41 -2.11 10.90 -8.59
C ALA A 41 -2.44 9.89 -7.50
N GLY A 42 -3.32 10.28 -6.60
CA GLY A 42 -3.71 9.45 -5.47
C GLY A 42 -4.21 8.08 -5.88
N LEU A 43 -3.63 7.06 -5.31
CA LEU A 43 -4.01 5.68 -5.53
C LEU A 43 -4.57 5.11 -4.24
N VAL A 44 -5.48 4.14 -4.37
CA VAL A 44 -6.03 3.43 -3.22
C VAL A 44 -5.57 1.98 -3.29
N LEU A 45 -4.92 1.51 -2.23
CA LEU A 45 -4.45 0.14 -2.12
C LEU A 45 -5.10 -0.52 -0.92
N ARG A 46 -5.44 -1.80 -1.06
CA ARG A 46 -5.93 -2.61 0.05
C ARG A 46 -4.82 -3.55 0.45
N VAL A 47 -4.42 -3.46 1.70
CA VAL A 47 -3.27 -4.20 2.22
C VAL A 47 -3.75 -5.09 3.37
N PRO A 48 -3.59 -6.41 3.26
CA PRO A 48 -3.92 -7.28 4.38
C PRO A 48 -3.09 -6.93 5.60
N GLU A 49 -3.68 -6.99 6.78
CA GLU A 49 -2.98 -6.63 8.01
C GLU A 49 -1.70 -7.44 8.19
N HIS A 50 -1.74 -8.73 7.85
CA HIS A 50 -0.57 -9.59 8.01
C HIS A 50 0.56 -9.25 7.04
N ALA A 51 0.31 -8.44 6.02
CA ALA A 51 1.35 -8.03 5.08
C ALA A 51 2.14 -6.82 5.56
N THR A 52 1.73 -6.20 6.67
CA THR A 52 2.43 -5.04 7.23
C THR A 52 3.09 -5.42 8.55
N ALA A 53 4.15 -4.69 8.89
CA ALA A 53 4.85 -4.88 10.17
C ALA A 53 4.31 -3.91 11.22
N GLY A 54 2.99 -3.76 11.30
CA GLY A 54 2.33 -2.85 12.20
C GLY A 54 1.36 -1.96 11.46
N GLU A 55 0.62 -1.14 12.18
CA GLU A 55 -0.37 -0.26 11.55
C GLU A 55 0.33 0.85 10.75
N PRO A 56 0.01 1.01 9.46
CA PRO A 56 0.54 2.11 8.68
C PRO A 56 0.05 3.45 9.22
N VAL A 57 0.86 4.48 9.05
CA VAL A 57 0.56 5.83 9.55
C VAL A 57 0.73 6.82 8.41
N ALA A 58 -0.16 7.80 8.33
CA ALA A 58 -0.05 8.85 7.33
C ALA A 58 1.33 9.54 7.45
N GLY A 59 1.94 9.80 6.32
CA GLY A 59 3.27 10.37 6.22
C GLY A 59 4.39 9.37 6.10
N GLN A 60 4.15 8.10 6.40
CA GLN A 60 5.15 7.06 6.21
C GLN A 60 5.41 6.78 4.74
N ARG A 61 6.63 6.36 4.46
CA ARG A 61 6.98 5.82 3.14
C ARG A 61 7.05 4.31 3.23
N LEU A 62 6.43 3.65 2.26
CA LEU A 62 6.36 2.20 2.22
C LEU A 62 6.87 1.69 0.89
N GLU A 63 7.48 0.51 0.93
CA GLU A 63 7.73 -0.28 -0.26
C GLU A 63 6.65 -1.35 -0.32
N ILE A 64 5.84 -1.31 -1.39
CA ILE A 64 4.74 -2.24 -1.58
C ILE A 64 5.16 -3.28 -2.59
N THR A 65 5.02 -4.55 -2.22
CA THR A 65 5.33 -5.68 -3.12
C THR A 65 4.03 -6.24 -3.64
N PHE A 66 3.95 -6.42 -4.95
CA PHE A 66 2.79 -6.99 -5.63
C PHE A 66 3.13 -8.35 -6.20
N LEU A 67 2.18 -9.26 -6.09
CA LEU A 67 2.25 -10.56 -6.75
C LEU A 67 0.84 -10.84 -7.28
N MET A 68 0.75 -11.11 -8.59
CA MET A 68 -0.52 -11.38 -9.26
C MET A 68 -1.55 -10.28 -9.04
N GLY A 69 -1.09 -9.02 -9.06
CA GLY A 69 -1.96 -7.86 -8.91
C GLY A 69 -2.40 -7.55 -7.49
N GLN A 70 -1.92 -8.30 -6.52
CA GLN A 70 -2.30 -8.11 -5.12
C GLN A 70 -1.10 -7.71 -4.28
N VAL A 71 -1.35 -6.95 -3.24
CA VAL A 71 -0.29 -6.60 -2.28
C VAL A 71 0.03 -7.80 -1.42
N THR A 72 1.29 -8.22 -1.43
CA THR A 72 1.75 -9.34 -0.60
C THR A 72 2.64 -8.89 0.56
N ALA A 73 3.19 -7.69 0.49
CA ALA A 73 3.98 -7.13 1.58
C ALA A 73 4.00 -5.61 1.49
N ALA A 74 4.07 -4.97 2.63
CA ALA A 74 4.24 -3.52 2.74
C ALA A 74 5.28 -3.27 3.81
N ARG A 75 6.45 -2.79 3.39
CA ARG A 75 7.59 -2.60 4.27
C ARG A 75 7.82 -1.11 4.50
N ILE A 76 8.00 -0.72 5.77
CA ILE A 76 8.30 0.67 6.11
C ILE A 76 9.70 1.01 5.64
N MET A 77 9.81 2.10 4.89
CA MET A 77 11.09 2.66 4.46
C MET A 77 11.49 3.78 5.41
N GLN A 78 12.77 3.92 5.61
CA GLN A 78 13.28 5.00 6.43
C GLN A 78 14.10 5.98 5.62
#